data_9a8335e1fab31a5de28e9aacb74c63f0
#
_entry.id   9a8335e1fab31a5de28e9aacb74c63f0
#
_cell.length_a   1.000
_cell.length_b   1.000
_cell.length_c   1.000
_cell.angle_alpha   90.00
_cell.angle_beta   90.00
_cell.angle_gamma   90.00
#
_symmetry.space_group_name_H-M   'P 1'
#
loop_
_entity.id
_entity.type
_entity.pdbx_description
1 polymer ?
#
loop_
_entity_poly.entity_id
_entity_poly.type
_entity_poly.pdbx_seq_one_letter_code
_entity_poly.pdbx_strand_id
1 'polypeptide(L)'
;MNKQELAAMVAEILSGMEHEPPVKGGDYHPTAPQPEKAPTPYRDGDFVPDVTALDLRKLYLVEHAENEEKFRKMKEKTPARLGSGRAGARYKTLTMLRFRADHAAAQDAVFSQVSEDFAAENGMAEVRTKCRDKDEYLTRPDLGRCFDEENQKKIRAAVPGTPRVQIVVGDGLSSAAITANAMDCLAAIRDGLKLRGIDPGTPIFVRYCRVGAGDAIGDVTGCELVCMLVGERPGLVTDKSMSAYITYRPRTGVSESARTVVSNIHAQGTPAVEAGAHIAGLIETILKKKVSGVGLHLEAGA
;
A
#
# COMPACT_ATOMS: atom_id res chain seq x y z
N MET A 1 -15.56 15.49 -9.66
CA MET A 1 -15.72 15.06 -11.07
C MET A 1 -16.71 13.91 -11.06
N ASN A 2 -17.87 14.08 -11.67
CA ASN A 2 -18.90 13.03 -11.69
C ASN A 2 -18.61 12.03 -12.83
N LYS A 3 -19.34 10.89 -12.82
CA LYS A 3 -19.13 9.80 -13.77
C LYS A 3 -19.40 10.21 -15.24
N GLN A 4 -20.24 11.22 -15.45
CA GLN A 4 -20.58 11.77 -16.77
C GLN A 4 -19.48 12.67 -17.30
N GLU A 5 -18.85 13.51 -16.45
CA GLU A 5 -17.71 14.35 -16.81
C GLU A 5 -16.48 13.50 -17.17
N LEU A 6 -16.25 12.39 -16.46
CA LEU A 6 -15.17 11.46 -16.78
C LEU A 6 -15.42 10.75 -18.13
N ALA A 7 -16.65 10.31 -18.38
CA ALA A 7 -17.02 9.66 -19.64
C ALA A 7 -16.91 10.61 -20.83
N ALA A 8 -17.30 11.87 -20.70
CA ALA A 8 -17.17 12.90 -21.73
C ALA A 8 -15.69 13.18 -22.05
N MET A 9 -14.83 13.30 -21.05
CA MET A 9 -13.41 13.51 -21.24
C MET A 9 -12.70 12.32 -21.91
N VAL A 10 -13.09 11.09 -21.57
CA VAL A 10 -12.59 9.88 -22.24
C VAL A 10 -13.06 9.80 -23.70
N ALA A 11 -14.31 10.14 -23.98
CA ALA A 11 -14.85 10.16 -25.34
C ALA A 11 -14.16 11.24 -26.20
N GLU A 12 -13.84 12.41 -25.65
CA GLU A 12 -13.12 13.47 -26.33
C GLU A 12 -11.67 13.06 -26.65
N ILE A 13 -11.00 12.37 -25.73
CA ILE A 13 -9.66 11.82 -25.97
C ILE A 13 -9.68 10.76 -27.07
N LEU A 14 -10.67 9.84 -27.05
CA LEU A 14 -10.78 8.78 -28.04
C LEU A 14 -11.15 9.33 -29.44
N SER A 15 -12.02 10.32 -29.54
CA SER A 15 -12.38 10.95 -30.82
C SER A 15 -11.23 11.72 -31.44
N GLY A 16 -10.30 12.25 -30.65
CA GLY A 16 -9.06 12.87 -31.12
C GLY A 16 -8.01 11.87 -31.65
N MET A 17 -8.17 10.59 -31.35
CA MET A 17 -7.24 9.53 -31.79
C MET A 17 -7.65 8.84 -33.10
N GLU A 18 -8.91 9.00 -33.58
CA GLU A 18 -9.44 8.24 -34.70
C GLU A 18 -9.20 8.87 -36.09
N HIS A 19 -8.56 10.05 -36.22
CA HIS A 19 -8.41 10.74 -37.47
C HIS A 19 -6.98 11.23 -37.75
N GLU A 20 -6.01 10.30 -37.83
CA GLU A 20 -4.80 10.56 -38.62
C GLU A 20 -4.58 9.40 -39.60
N PRO A 21 -4.44 9.70 -40.92
CA PRO A 21 -4.10 8.69 -41.90
C PRO A 21 -2.68 8.16 -41.65
N PRO A 22 -2.38 6.91 -42.01
CA PRO A 22 -1.05 6.33 -41.77
C PRO A 22 0.01 7.18 -42.50
N VAL A 23 0.97 7.67 -41.73
CA VAL A 23 2.13 8.40 -42.25
C VAL A 23 2.88 7.45 -43.18
N LYS A 24 2.95 7.81 -44.47
CA LYS A 24 3.80 7.12 -45.46
C LYS A 24 5.23 7.18 -44.96
N GLY A 25 5.87 6.00 -44.85
CA GLY A 25 7.25 5.88 -44.46
C GLY A 25 8.15 6.76 -45.32
N GLY A 26 8.65 7.85 -44.75
CA GLY A 26 9.74 8.60 -45.31
C GLY A 26 11.03 7.83 -45.09
N ASP A 27 11.91 7.84 -46.10
CA ASP A 27 13.22 7.22 -46.03
C ASP A 27 14.02 7.74 -44.83
N TYR A 28 14.10 6.93 -43.78
CA TYR A 28 14.94 7.22 -42.63
C TYR A 28 16.39 6.94 -43.00
N HIS A 29 17.13 7.98 -43.34
CA HIS A 29 18.59 7.92 -43.39
C HIS A 29 19.13 8.23 -42.00
N PRO A 30 19.68 7.25 -41.31
CA PRO A 30 20.33 7.49 -40.03
C PRO A 30 21.58 8.33 -40.29
N THR A 31 21.54 9.62 -39.93
CA THR A 31 22.76 10.41 -39.77
C THR A 31 23.60 9.71 -38.70
N ALA A 32 24.81 9.30 -39.04
CA ALA A 32 25.73 8.71 -38.09
C ALA A 32 25.85 9.63 -36.88
N PRO A 33 25.64 9.11 -35.64
CA PRO A 33 25.80 9.94 -34.46
C PRO A 33 27.21 10.49 -34.41
N GLN A 34 27.36 11.81 -34.29
CA GLN A 34 28.64 12.39 -33.95
C GLN A 34 29.15 11.72 -32.67
N PRO A 35 30.43 11.38 -32.58
CA PRO A 35 30.96 10.75 -31.38
C PRO A 35 30.73 11.71 -30.19
N GLU A 36 29.77 11.36 -29.33
CA GLU A 36 29.67 11.98 -28.02
C GLU A 36 31.05 11.87 -27.34
N LYS A 37 31.55 12.97 -26.81
CA LYS A 37 32.78 12.98 -26.01
C LYS A 37 32.65 11.81 -25.00
N ALA A 38 33.62 10.90 -25.06
CA ALA A 38 33.67 9.80 -24.10
C ALA A 38 33.47 10.36 -22.69
N PRO A 39 32.56 9.79 -21.89
CA PRO A 39 32.36 10.26 -20.54
C PRO A 39 33.69 10.24 -19.81
N THR A 40 34.03 11.34 -19.14
CA THR A 40 35.23 11.44 -18.32
C THR A 40 35.22 10.27 -17.35
N PRO A 41 36.33 9.52 -17.23
CA PRO A 41 36.37 8.39 -16.32
C PRO A 41 36.06 8.87 -14.88
N TYR A 42 35.18 8.15 -14.21
CA TYR A 42 34.84 8.38 -12.81
C TYR A 42 36.12 8.38 -11.97
N ARG A 43 36.32 9.39 -11.11
CA ARG A 43 37.46 9.47 -10.19
C ARG A 43 37.00 9.06 -8.79
N ASP A 44 37.87 8.39 -8.05
CA ASP A 44 37.63 8.12 -6.62
C ASP A 44 37.36 9.45 -5.88
N GLY A 45 36.19 9.50 -5.22
CA GLY A 45 35.70 10.71 -4.54
C GLY A 45 34.66 11.52 -5.32
N ASP A 46 34.35 11.18 -6.57
CA ASP A 46 33.25 11.81 -7.29
C ASP A 46 31.91 11.45 -6.64
N PHE A 47 31.05 12.46 -6.46
CA PHE A 47 29.71 12.25 -5.91
C PHE A 47 28.82 11.50 -6.91
N VAL A 48 28.35 10.32 -6.50
CA VAL A 48 27.34 9.55 -7.24
C VAL A 48 25.97 9.95 -6.70
N PRO A 49 25.13 10.62 -7.51
CA PRO A 49 23.78 10.97 -7.06
C PRO A 49 22.96 9.74 -6.71
N ASP A 50 22.23 9.81 -5.60
CA ASP A 50 21.29 8.75 -5.24
C ASP A 50 20.15 8.68 -6.26
N VAL A 51 20.13 7.60 -7.03
CA VAL A 51 19.10 7.37 -8.05
C VAL A 51 17.70 7.20 -7.45
N THR A 52 17.59 6.87 -6.16
CA THR A 52 16.30 6.74 -5.47
C THR A 52 15.68 8.10 -5.15
N ALA A 53 16.47 9.15 -5.08
CA ALA A 53 16.00 10.51 -4.86
C ALA A 53 15.34 11.15 -6.11
N LEU A 54 15.47 10.53 -7.28
CA LEU A 54 14.86 11.05 -8.50
C LEU A 54 13.32 10.95 -8.44
N ASP A 55 12.64 12.07 -8.61
CA ASP A 55 11.19 12.08 -8.75
C ASP A 55 10.77 11.49 -10.10
N LEU A 56 10.18 10.30 -10.08
CA LEU A 56 9.74 9.59 -11.27
C LEU A 56 8.67 10.35 -12.07
N ARG A 57 7.90 11.24 -11.43
CA ARG A 57 6.89 12.07 -12.13
C ARG A 57 7.53 13.14 -13.01
N LYS A 58 8.76 13.53 -12.68
CA LYS A 58 9.53 14.55 -13.42
C LYS A 58 10.54 13.94 -14.38
N LEU A 59 10.92 12.68 -14.18
CA LEU A 59 11.94 12.02 -14.99
C LEU A 59 11.40 11.69 -16.38
N TYR A 60 11.85 12.44 -17.39
CA TYR A 60 11.49 12.26 -18.79
C TYR A 60 12.75 12.09 -19.65
N LEU A 61 12.88 10.93 -20.30
CA LEU A 61 14.10 10.52 -21.01
C LEU A 61 13.84 10.17 -22.48
N VAL A 62 12.67 10.52 -23.02
CA VAL A 62 12.38 10.36 -24.47
C VAL A 62 12.88 11.60 -25.19
N GLU A 63 13.75 11.40 -26.16
CA GLU A 63 14.29 12.46 -27.01
C GLU A 63 13.37 12.68 -28.22
N HIS A 64 13.20 13.94 -28.64
CA HIS A 64 12.45 14.32 -29.84
C HIS A 64 11.01 13.81 -29.92
N ALA A 65 10.29 13.85 -28.77
CA ALA A 65 8.88 13.46 -28.72
C ALA A 65 8.01 14.52 -29.43
N GLU A 66 7.07 14.09 -30.28
CA GLU A 66 6.17 15.00 -31.02
C GLU A 66 5.26 15.83 -30.10
N ASN A 67 4.80 15.26 -28.98
CA ASN A 67 3.87 15.90 -28.04
C ASN A 67 4.45 15.93 -26.62
N GLU A 68 5.70 16.32 -26.46
CA GLU A 68 6.42 16.27 -25.17
C GLU A 68 5.69 17.01 -24.05
N GLU A 69 5.16 18.20 -24.31
CA GLU A 69 4.49 19.01 -23.28
C GLU A 69 3.23 18.32 -22.72
N LYS A 70 2.37 17.79 -23.59
CA LYS A 70 1.18 17.05 -23.18
C LYS A 70 1.56 15.81 -22.40
N PHE A 71 2.59 15.11 -22.85
CA PHE A 71 3.06 13.90 -22.20
C PHE A 71 3.64 14.19 -20.80
N ARG A 72 4.40 15.25 -20.63
CA ARG A 72 4.90 15.70 -19.32
C ARG A 72 3.75 16.03 -18.37
N LYS A 73 2.73 16.76 -18.82
CA LYS A 73 1.53 17.07 -18.02
C LYS A 73 0.78 15.80 -17.56
N MET A 74 0.66 14.79 -18.43
CA MET A 74 0.07 13.50 -18.02
C MET A 74 0.95 12.77 -17.02
N LYS A 75 2.26 12.77 -17.24
CA LYS A 75 3.22 12.10 -16.37
C LYS A 75 3.21 12.65 -14.93
N GLU A 76 3.05 13.96 -14.76
CA GLU A 76 2.95 14.58 -13.43
C GLU A 76 1.78 14.05 -12.58
N LYS A 77 0.76 13.48 -13.23
CA LYS A 77 -0.44 12.96 -12.58
C LYS A 77 -0.34 11.48 -12.17
N THR A 78 0.78 10.81 -12.49
CA THR A 78 0.94 9.38 -12.22
C THR A 78 2.38 9.04 -11.84
N PRO A 79 2.60 8.14 -10.88
CA PRO A 79 3.91 7.58 -10.58
C PRO A 79 4.35 6.51 -11.61
N ALA A 80 3.54 6.22 -12.62
CA ALA A 80 3.89 5.25 -13.66
C ALA A 80 5.19 5.64 -14.37
N ARG A 81 5.97 4.65 -14.78
CA ARG A 81 7.28 4.84 -15.42
C ARG A 81 7.15 5.18 -16.90
N LEU A 82 6.32 6.18 -17.21
CA LEU A 82 6.18 6.73 -18.56
C LEU A 82 7.41 7.57 -18.91
N GLY A 83 7.76 7.65 -20.20
CA GLY A 83 8.89 8.48 -20.65
C GLY A 83 10.26 7.97 -20.19
N SER A 84 10.39 6.68 -19.88
CA SER A 84 11.62 6.07 -19.37
C SER A 84 12.76 6.03 -20.37
N GLY A 85 12.48 6.25 -21.67
CA GLY A 85 13.46 6.22 -22.73
C GLY A 85 14.09 4.85 -22.99
N ARG A 86 14.60 4.67 -24.20
CA ARG A 86 15.28 3.45 -24.62
C ARG A 86 16.64 3.79 -25.26
N ALA A 87 17.55 2.83 -25.20
CA ALA A 87 18.81 2.81 -25.93
C ALA A 87 18.81 1.51 -26.78
N GLY A 88 18.29 1.61 -27.98
CA GLY A 88 17.97 0.45 -28.81
C GLY A 88 16.87 -0.42 -28.17
N ALA A 89 17.10 -1.73 -28.05
CA ALA A 89 16.14 -2.68 -27.47
C ALA A 89 16.01 -2.60 -25.94
N ARG A 90 16.93 -1.94 -25.26
CA ARG A 90 16.97 -1.87 -23.78
C ARG A 90 16.53 -0.51 -23.27
N TYR A 91 16.17 -0.42 -21.98
CA TYR A 91 15.98 0.86 -21.30
C TYR A 91 17.29 1.64 -21.17
N LYS A 92 17.21 2.96 -21.10
CA LYS A 92 18.36 3.80 -20.75
C LYS A 92 18.93 3.40 -19.38
N THR A 93 20.25 3.56 -19.20
CA THR A 93 20.96 3.13 -17.99
C THR A 93 20.34 3.70 -16.72
N LEU A 94 20.02 5.00 -16.70
CA LEU A 94 19.38 5.63 -15.53
C LEU A 94 18.05 4.99 -15.16
N THR A 95 17.21 4.67 -16.15
CA THR A 95 15.95 3.95 -15.93
C THR A 95 16.19 2.57 -15.32
N MET A 96 17.19 1.86 -15.84
CA MET A 96 17.53 0.52 -15.34
C MET A 96 18.07 0.55 -13.90
N LEU A 97 18.95 1.50 -13.60
CA LEU A 97 19.52 1.66 -12.25
C LEU A 97 18.42 2.03 -11.24
N ARG A 98 17.55 2.99 -11.59
CA ARG A 98 16.41 3.35 -10.74
C ARG A 98 15.48 2.16 -10.51
N PHE A 99 15.16 1.41 -11.54
CA PHE A 99 14.30 0.22 -11.44
C PHE A 99 14.89 -0.83 -10.51
N ARG A 100 16.21 -1.09 -10.60
CA ARG A 100 16.89 -2.04 -9.72
C ARG A 100 16.94 -1.57 -8.28
N ALA A 101 17.16 -0.28 -8.05
CA ALA A 101 17.16 0.29 -6.71
C ALA A 101 15.77 0.19 -6.05
N ASP A 102 14.70 0.51 -6.78
CA ASP A 102 13.34 0.36 -6.25
C ASP A 102 12.96 -1.11 -5.99
N HIS A 103 13.45 -2.03 -6.83
CA HIS A 103 13.24 -3.45 -6.61
C HIS A 103 14.00 -3.96 -5.38
N ALA A 104 15.24 -3.51 -5.17
CA ALA A 104 16.02 -3.85 -3.98
C ALA A 104 15.33 -3.33 -2.71
N ALA A 105 14.88 -2.07 -2.70
CA ALA A 105 14.13 -1.51 -1.58
C ALA A 105 12.84 -2.31 -1.26
N ALA A 106 12.14 -2.76 -2.31
CA ALA A 106 10.96 -3.61 -2.12
C ALA A 106 11.32 -4.98 -1.53
N GLN A 107 12.44 -5.59 -1.94
CA GLN A 107 12.93 -6.83 -1.35
C GLN A 107 13.33 -6.65 0.12
N ASP A 108 14.09 -5.62 0.43
CA ASP A 108 14.51 -5.29 1.80
C ASP A 108 13.28 -5.10 2.71
N ALA A 109 12.25 -4.41 2.23
CA ALA A 109 11.02 -4.22 2.99
C ALA A 109 10.27 -5.54 3.29
N VAL A 110 10.30 -6.51 2.37
CA VAL A 110 9.69 -7.84 2.59
C VAL A 110 10.43 -8.61 3.69
N PHE A 111 11.76 -8.54 3.73
CA PHE A 111 12.57 -9.26 4.70
C PHE A 111 12.79 -8.50 6.01
N SER A 112 12.46 -7.20 6.05
CA SER A 112 12.53 -6.40 7.27
C SER A 112 11.53 -6.89 8.32
N GLN A 113 11.77 -6.53 9.57
CA GLN A 113 10.88 -6.78 10.70
C GLN A 113 10.71 -5.48 11.49
N VAL A 114 9.54 -5.29 12.07
CA VAL A 114 9.31 -4.22 13.04
C VAL A 114 10.18 -4.50 14.27
N SER A 115 10.75 -3.45 14.90
CA SER A 115 11.63 -3.60 16.07
C SER A 115 10.98 -4.45 17.17
N GLU A 116 11.79 -5.13 17.97
CA GLU A 116 11.29 -5.97 19.06
C GLU A 116 10.58 -5.14 20.14
N ASP A 117 11.02 -3.92 20.35
CA ASP A 117 10.47 -3.03 21.37
C ASP A 117 9.21 -2.27 20.91
N PHE A 118 8.87 -2.32 19.62
CA PHE A 118 7.78 -1.52 19.03
C PHE A 118 6.45 -1.67 19.79
N ALA A 119 6.07 -2.87 20.11
CA ALA A 119 4.81 -3.13 20.83
C ALA A 119 4.83 -2.54 22.24
N ALA A 120 5.94 -2.72 22.97
CA ALA A 120 6.10 -2.21 24.32
C ALA A 120 6.17 -0.68 24.36
N GLU A 121 6.92 -0.06 23.46
CA GLU A 121 7.03 1.40 23.32
C GLU A 121 5.68 2.07 23.02
N ASN A 122 4.78 1.35 22.35
CA ASN A 122 3.46 1.85 21.98
C ASN A 122 2.32 1.29 22.86
N GLY A 123 2.64 0.68 23.98
CA GLY A 123 1.66 0.18 24.97
C GLY A 123 0.73 -0.91 24.44
N MET A 124 1.20 -1.73 23.50
CA MET A 124 0.47 -2.85 22.92
C MET A 124 0.98 -4.18 23.43
N ALA A 125 0.11 -5.15 23.61
CA ALA A 125 0.51 -6.53 23.80
C ALA A 125 0.97 -7.13 22.48
N GLU A 126 2.14 -7.77 22.50
CA GLU A 126 2.67 -8.48 21.34
C GLU A 126 2.20 -9.94 21.34
N VAL A 127 1.69 -10.38 20.21
CA VAL A 127 1.37 -11.77 19.92
C VAL A 127 1.97 -12.18 18.57
N ARG A 128 2.15 -13.48 18.38
CA ARG A 128 2.71 -14.06 17.15
C ARG A 128 1.74 -15.07 16.56
N THR A 129 1.61 -15.05 15.23
CA THR A 129 0.92 -16.14 14.52
C THR A 129 1.70 -17.46 14.66
N LYS A 130 1.21 -18.54 14.08
CA LYS A 130 1.92 -19.83 14.11
C LYS A 130 3.22 -19.85 13.32
N CYS A 131 3.55 -18.80 12.57
CA CYS A 131 4.82 -18.69 11.84
C CYS A 131 5.99 -18.57 12.84
N ARG A 132 7.03 -19.39 12.64
CA ARG A 132 8.24 -19.38 13.46
C ARG A 132 9.18 -18.24 13.10
N ASP A 133 9.26 -17.96 11.81
CA ASP A 133 10.17 -16.98 11.22
C ASP A 133 9.59 -16.34 9.94
N LYS A 134 10.35 -15.45 9.32
CA LYS A 134 9.93 -14.73 8.11
C LYS A 134 9.81 -15.65 6.89
N ASP A 135 10.68 -16.65 6.77
CA ASP A 135 10.66 -17.58 5.64
C ASP A 135 9.39 -18.44 5.67
N GLU A 136 9.02 -18.94 6.83
CA GLU A 136 7.77 -19.67 7.01
C GLU A 136 6.55 -18.76 6.75
N TYR A 137 6.58 -17.51 7.22
CA TYR A 137 5.54 -16.53 6.93
C TYR A 137 5.34 -16.28 5.42
N LEU A 138 6.44 -16.21 4.65
CA LEU A 138 6.39 -15.97 3.20
C LEU A 138 5.90 -17.21 2.43
N THR A 139 6.28 -18.41 2.87
CA THR A 139 6.00 -19.67 2.17
C THR A 139 4.75 -20.41 2.64
N ARG A 140 4.29 -20.12 3.89
CA ARG A 140 3.13 -20.75 4.53
C ARG A 140 2.10 -19.71 5.00
N PRO A 141 1.36 -19.11 4.06
CA PRO A 141 0.39 -18.06 4.40
C PRO A 141 -0.75 -18.51 5.30
N ASP A 142 -1.02 -19.81 5.37
CA ASP A 142 -1.98 -20.43 6.27
C ASP A 142 -1.59 -20.24 7.74
N LEU A 143 -0.31 -20.36 8.08
CA LEU A 143 0.19 -20.19 9.45
C LEU A 143 0.11 -18.73 9.92
N GLY A 144 0.25 -17.76 9.02
CA GLY A 144 0.11 -16.34 9.32
C GLY A 144 -1.33 -15.87 9.59
N ARG A 145 -2.30 -16.78 9.54
CA ARG A 145 -3.73 -16.50 9.77
C ARG A 145 -4.25 -17.05 11.10
N CYS A 146 -3.45 -17.78 11.85
CA CYS A 146 -3.90 -18.47 13.05
C CYS A 146 -2.87 -18.39 14.18
N PHE A 147 -3.33 -18.67 15.40
CA PHE A 147 -2.55 -18.62 16.63
C PHE A 147 -2.52 -19.98 17.30
N ASP A 148 -1.44 -20.28 18.02
CA ASP A 148 -1.38 -21.38 18.97
C ASP A 148 -2.13 -21.02 20.27
N GLU A 149 -2.25 -22.00 21.19
CA GLU A 149 -2.97 -21.81 22.45
C GLU A 149 -2.32 -20.74 23.35
N GLU A 150 -0.98 -20.64 23.33
CA GLU A 150 -0.26 -19.65 24.15
C GLU A 150 -0.60 -18.24 23.69
N ASN A 151 -0.50 -17.97 22.38
CA ASN A 151 -0.82 -16.67 21.83
C ASN A 151 -2.32 -16.34 21.92
N GLN A 152 -3.22 -17.32 21.82
CA GLN A 152 -4.64 -17.11 22.10
C GLN A 152 -4.88 -16.70 23.57
N LYS A 153 -4.17 -17.28 24.54
CA LYS A 153 -4.23 -16.86 25.95
C LYS A 153 -3.71 -15.43 26.13
N LYS A 154 -2.61 -15.07 25.45
CA LYS A 154 -2.08 -13.69 25.45
C LYS A 154 -3.10 -12.69 24.90
N ILE A 155 -3.79 -13.04 23.78
CA ILE A 155 -4.85 -12.18 23.20
C ILE A 155 -5.99 -11.99 24.23
N ARG A 156 -6.49 -13.06 24.85
CA ARG A 156 -7.55 -12.96 25.88
C ARG A 156 -7.15 -12.12 27.08
N ALA A 157 -5.89 -12.21 27.51
CA ALA A 157 -5.37 -11.42 28.62
C ALA A 157 -5.23 -9.93 28.27
N ALA A 158 -4.80 -9.64 27.03
CA ALA A 158 -4.61 -8.27 26.54
C ALA A 158 -5.93 -7.56 26.21
N VAL A 159 -6.97 -8.31 25.86
CA VAL A 159 -8.28 -7.78 25.47
C VAL A 159 -9.34 -8.29 26.46
N PRO A 160 -9.44 -7.68 27.64
CA PRO A 160 -10.43 -8.09 28.64
C PRO A 160 -11.85 -7.77 28.16
N GLY A 161 -12.77 -8.69 28.37
CA GLY A 161 -14.16 -8.56 27.94
C GLY A 161 -14.36 -8.81 26.44
N THR A 162 -15.46 -8.28 25.92
CA THR A 162 -15.85 -8.39 24.51
C THR A 162 -15.96 -6.98 23.93
N PRO A 163 -14.88 -6.41 23.35
CA PRO A 163 -14.93 -5.06 22.81
C PRO A 163 -15.83 -5.00 21.58
N ARG A 164 -16.51 -3.87 21.37
CA ARG A 164 -17.25 -3.66 20.12
C ARG A 164 -16.31 -3.57 18.93
N VAL A 165 -15.17 -2.91 19.09
CA VAL A 165 -14.14 -2.73 18.06
C VAL A 165 -12.80 -3.19 18.58
N GLN A 166 -12.17 -4.13 17.91
CA GLN A 166 -10.79 -4.52 18.18
C GLN A 166 -9.87 -3.98 17.07
N ILE A 167 -8.91 -3.15 17.46
CA ILE A 167 -7.89 -2.66 16.53
C ILE A 167 -6.64 -3.53 16.65
N VAL A 168 -6.09 -3.89 15.51
CA VAL A 168 -4.91 -4.75 15.39
C VAL A 168 -3.89 -4.07 14.49
N VAL A 169 -2.64 -3.99 14.95
CA VAL A 169 -1.49 -3.58 14.14
C VAL A 169 -0.72 -4.84 13.78
N GLY A 170 -0.63 -5.14 12.48
CA GLY A 170 -0.05 -6.39 11.99
C GLY A 170 1.23 -6.18 11.21
N ASP A 171 2.36 -6.75 11.68
CA ASP A 171 3.58 -6.85 10.90
C ASP A 171 3.38 -7.85 9.77
N GLY A 172 3.04 -7.30 8.60
CA GLY A 172 2.67 -8.04 7.40
C GLY A 172 3.83 -8.20 6.41
N LEU A 173 3.55 -7.92 5.13
CA LEU A 173 4.53 -8.03 4.06
C LEU A 173 5.49 -6.83 3.99
N SER A 174 5.14 -5.70 4.58
CA SER A 174 6.04 -4.56 4.74
C SER A 174 6.05 -4.09 6.19
N SER A 175 7.14 -4.34 6.88
CA SER A 175 7.38 -3.80 8.22
C SER A 175 7.64 -2.29 8.18
N ALA A 176 8.24 -1.80 7.09
CA ALA A 176 8.46 -0.36 6.86
C ALA A 176 7.14 0.43 6.78
N ALA A 177 6.07 -0.18 6.25
CA ALA A 177 4.74 0.44 6.20
C ALA A 177 4.15 0.63 7.61
N ILE A 178 4.33 -0.36 8.49
CA ILE A 178 3.86 -0.30 9.88
C ILE A 178 4.63 0.76 10.66
N THR A 179 5.94 0.74 10.58
CA THR A 179 6.80 1.73 11.26
C THR A 179 6.47 3.17 10.83
N ALA A 180 6.17 3.37 9.54
CA ALA A 180 5.93 4.71 8.99
C ALA A 180 4.51 5.25 9.24
N ASN A 181 3.49 4.40 9.36
CA ASN A 181 2.10 4.86 9.27
C ASN A 181 1.18 4.37 10.39
N ALA A 182 1.51 3.25 11.06
CA ALA A 182 0.53 2.59 11.91
C ALA A 182 0.14 3.43 13.12
N MET A 183 1.08 4.10 13.77
CA MET A 183 0.80 4.80 15.02
C MET A 183 -0.02 6.07 14.80
N ASP A 184 0.27 6.86 13.77
CA ASP A 184 -0.51 8.04 13.42
C ASP A 184 -1.93 7.65 12.99
N CYS A 185 -2.07 6.57 12.22
CA CYS A 185 -3.36 6.05 11.81
C CYS A 185 -4.16 5.51 13.00
N LEU A 186 -3.54 4.74 13.90
CA LEU A 186 -4.14 4.21 15.12
C LEU A 186 -4.64 5.34 16.04
N ALA A 187 -3.83 6.37 16.26
CA ALA A 187 -4.20 7.52 17.07
C ALA A 187 -5.45 8.21 16.48
N ALA A 188 -5.44 8.51 15.19
CA ALA A 188 -6.57 9.13 14.51
C ALA A 188 -7.84 8.26 14.53
N ILE A 189 -7.73 6.93 14.40
CA ILE A 189 -8.87 6.01 14.54
C ILE A 189 -9.43 6.10 15.95
N ARG A 190 -8.59 6.00 16.98
CA ARG A 190 -9.03 6.03 18.39
C ARG A 190 -9.73 7.33 18.74
N ASP A 191 -9.16 8.47 18.37
CA ASP A 191 -9.76 9.78 18.59
C ASP A 191 -11.09 9.92 17.83
N GLY A 192 -11.12 9.50 16.58
CA GLY A 192 -12.34 9.52 15.78
C GLY A 192 -13.45 8.62 16.34
N LEU A 193 -13.13 7.44 16.90
CA LEU A 193 -14.08 6.54 17.55
C LEU A 193 -14.56 7.13 18.88
N LYS A 194 -13.66 7.72 19.67
CA LYS A 194 -14.00 8.38 20.94
C LYS A 194 -15.01 9.51 20.73
N LEU A 195 -14.80 10.34 19.70
CA LEU A 195 -15.75 11.42 19.33
C LEU A 195 -17.16 10.88 18.98
N ARG A 196 -17.25 9.61 18.59
CA ARG A 196 -18.50 8.90 18.23
C ARG A 196 -19.07 8.07 19.39
N GLY A 197 -18.47 8.15 20.57
CA GLY A 197 -18.88 7.36 21.74
C GLY A 197 -18.62 5.86 21.59
N ILE A 198 -17.67 5.49 20.73
CA ILE A 198 -17.24 4.10 20.54
C ILE A 198 -15.91 3.93 21.24
N ASP A 199 -15.85 3.08 22.26
CA ASP A 199 -14.62 2.73 22.96
C ASP A 199 -14.05 1.45 22.34
N PRO A 200 -12.88 1.52 21.66
CA PRO A 200 -12.23 0.33 21.13
C PRO A 200 -11.51 -0.43 22.23
N GLY A 201 -11.38 -1.74 22.04
CA GLY A 201 -10.52 -2.57 22.89
C GLY A 201 -9.05 -2.11 22.87
N THR A 202 -8.26 -2.60 23.82
CA THR A 202 -6.81 -2.38 23.83
C THR A 202 -6.21 -2.87 22.52
N PRO A 203 -5.47 -2.04 21.77
CA PRO A 203 -4.87 -2.47 20.54
C PRO A 203 -3.80 -3.53 20.78
N ILE A 204 -3.68 -4.50 19.88
CA ILE A 204 -2.67 -5.55 19.94
C ILE A 204 -1.77 -5.48 18.71
N PHE A 205 -0.51 -5.86 18.89
CA PHE A 205 0.46 -5.99 17.82
C PHE A 205 0.65 -7.47 17.46
N VAL A 206 0.62 -7.80 16.17
CA VAL A 206 0.71 -9.19 15.68
C VAL A 206 1.92 -9.34 14.77
N ARG A 207 2.88 -10.18 15.14
CA ARG A 207 4.00 -10.55 14.27
C ARG A 207 3.61 -11.61 13.25
N TYR A 208 4.17 -11.50 12.05
CA TYR A 208 3.91 -12.39 10.91
C TYR A 208 2.43 -12.46 10.55
N CYS A 209 1.82 -11.29 10.45
CA CYS A 209 0.38 -11.12 10.36
C CYS A 209 -0.11 -11.22 8.91
N ARG A 210 -1.08 -12.08 8.66
CA ARG A 210 -1.93 -12.06 7.46
C ARG A 210 -3.31 -11.52 7.84
N VAL A 211 -4.02 -10.97 6.87
CA VAL A 211 -5.37 -10.38 7.09
C VAL A 211 -6.31 -11.34 7.83
N GLY A 212 -6.29 -12.63 7.50
CA GLY A 212 -7.10 -13.64 8.18
C GLY A 212 -6.79 -13.87 9.66
N ALA A 213 -5.67 -13.34 10.20
CA ALA A 213 -5.43 -13.35 11.65
C ALA A 213 -6.50 -12.55 12.42
N GLY A 214 -7.11 -11.54 11.76
CA GLY A 214 -8.23 -10.79 12.35
C GLY A 214 -9.45 -11.65 12.62
N ASP A 215 -9.70 -12.66 11.81
CA ASP A 215 -10.81 -13.60 12.01
C ASP A 215 -10.56 -14.47 13.24
N ALA A 216 -9.33 -15.00 13.36
CA ALA A 216 -8.93 -15.78 14.55
C ALA A 216 -8.94 -14.93 15.83
N ILE A 217 -8.61 -13.63 15.74
CA ILE A 217 -8.76 -12.69 16.86
C ILE A 217 -10.25 -12.50 17.20
N GLY A 218 -11.12 -12.41 16.20
CA GLY A 218 -12.57 -12.38 16.40
C GLY A 218 -13.09 -13.59 17.14
N ASP A 219 -12.65 -14.80 16.78
CA ASP A 219 -13.01 -16.05 17.48
C ASP A 219 -12.55 -16.05 18.93
N VAL A 220 -11.38 -15.46 19.22
CA VAL A 220 -10.80 -15.43 20.58
C VAL A 220 -11.47 -14.38 21.46
N THR A 221 -11.76 -13.19 20.93
CA THR A 221 -12.24 -12.03 21.70
C THR A 221 -13.75 -11.87 21.67
N GLY A 222 -14.42 -12.42 20.65
CA GLY A 222 -15.85 -12.21 20.44
C GLY A 222 -16.20 -10.78 19.99
N CYS A 223 -15.24 -9.97 19.54
CA CYS A 223 -15.49 -8.58 19.17
C CYS A 223 -16.53 -8.46 18.04
N GLU A 224 -17.30 -7.38 18.06
CA GLU A 224 -18.32 -7.13 17.04
C GLU A 224 -17.69 -6.74 15.69
N LEU A 225 -16.52 -6.06 15.73
CA LEU A 225 -15.78 -5.64 14.56
C LEU A 225 -14.27 -5.70 14.83
N VAL A 226 -13.52 -6.18 13.84
CA VAL A 226 -12.05 -6.05 13.83
C VAL A 226 -11.61 -5.04 12.76
N CYS A 227 -10.66 -4.18 13.12
CA CYS A 227 -9.94 -3.29 12.20
C CYS A 227 -8.46 -3.63 12.24
N MET A 228 -7.94 -4.17 11.14
CA MET A 228 -6.55 -4.57 11.01
C MET A 228 -5.77 -3.57 10.17
N LEU A 229 -4.73 -2.97 10.75
CA LEU A 229 -3.73 -2.17 10.04
C LEU A 229 -2.57 -3.09 9.66
N VAL A 230 -2.38 -3.35 8.38
CA VAL A 230 -1.39 -4.35 7.92
C VAL A 230 -0.52 -3.75 6.82
N GLY A 231 0.80 -3.99 6.90
CA GLY A 231 1.73 -3.64 5.84
C GLY A 231 1.47 -4.47 4.58
N GLU A 232 1.26 -3.78 3.48
CA GLU A 232 0.97 -4.39 2.18
C GLU A 232 2.24 -4.90 1.50
N ARG A 233 2.05 -5.65 0.41
CA ARG A 233 3.17 -6.11 -0.42
C ARG A 233 3.92 -4.90 -0.98
N PRO A 234 5.24 -4.76 -0.71
CA PRO A 234 6.05 -3.72 -1.30
C PRO A 234 6.01 -3.76 -2.82
N GLY A 235 5.91 -2.59 -3.43
CA GLY A 235 5.95 -2.43 -4.87
C GLY A 235 7.07 -1.49 -5.31
N LEU A 236 7.22 -1.32 -6.62
CA LEU A 236 8.26 -0.46 -7.21
C LEU A 236 7.96 1.05 -7.07
N VAL A 237 6.78 1.40 -6.57
CA VAL A 237 6.37 2.80 -6.32
C VAL A 237 6.63 3.18 -4.87
N THR A 238 6.30 2.28 -3.95
CA THR A 238 6.52 2.46 -2.51
C THR A 238 6.65 1.11 -1.82
N ASP A 239 7.51 1.05 -0.85
CA ASP A 239 7.69 -0.05 0.10
C ASP A 239 6.89 0.17 1.40
N LYS A 240 6.25 1.34 1.56
CA LYS A 240 5.63 1.81 2.81
C LYS A 240 4.10 1.92 2.74
N SER A 241 3.45 1.16 1.86
CA SER A 241 1.98 1.15 1.77
C SER A 241 1.38 0.26 2.85
N MET A 242 0.46 0.82 3.63
CA MET A 242 -0.35 0.13 4.62
C MET A 242 -1.81 0.10 4.17
N SER A 243 -2.57 -0.91 4.59
CA SER A 243 -4.03 -0.96 4.42
C SER A 243 -4.72 -1.26 5.75
N ALA A 244 -5.96 -0.78 5.86
CA ALA A 244 -6.88 -1.16 6.91
C ALA A 244 -7.93 -2.13 6.35
N TYR A 245 -8.06 -3.29 6.99
CA TYR A 245 -9.09 -4.30 6.68
C TYR A 245 -10.09 -4.33 7.82
N ILE A 246 -11.34 -4.01 7.53
CA ILE A 246 -12.41 -3.86 8.51
C ILE A 246 -13.44 -4.96 8.25
N THR A 247 -13.67 -5.80 9.25
CA THR A 247 -14.58 -6.94 9.15
C THR A 247 -15.60 -6.91 10.29
N TYR A 248 -16.88 -6.90 9.94
CA TYR A 248 -17.99 -7.06 10.87
C TYR A 248 -18.21 -8.53 11.20
N ARG A 249 -18.39 -8.85 12.48
CA ARG A 249 -18.47 -10.22 13.03
C ARG A 249 -17.35 -11.12 12.48
N PRO A 250 -16.09 -10.76 12.77
CA PRO A 250 -14.94 -11.53 12.33
C PRO A 250 -14.99 -12.94 12.92
N ARG A 251 -14.78 -13.93 12.07
CA ARG A 251 -14.67 -15.35 12.46
C ARG A 251 -13.91 -16.12 11.41
N THR A 252 -13.27 -17.18 11.80
CA THR A 252 -12.57 -18.07 10.87
C THR A 252 -13.53 -18.57 9.77
N GLY A 253 -13.13 -18.42 8.52
CA GLY A 253 -13.93 -18.80 7.35
C GLY A 253 -14.80 -17.69 6.77
N VAL A 254 -14.72 -16.45 7.26
CA VAL A 254 -15.36 -15.29 6.63
C VAL A 254 -14.80 -15.10 5.22
N SER A 255 -15.70 -14.84 4.25
CA SER A 255 -15.30 -14.53 2.88
C SER A 255 -14.48 -13.22 2.83
N GLU A 256 -13.44 -13.18 1.99
CA GLU A 256 -12.66 -11.94 1.75
C GLU A 256 -13.54 -10.78 1.23
N SER A 257 -14.64 -11.09 0.53
CA SER A 257 -15.62 -10.10 0.08
C SER A 257 -16.39 -9.38 1.21
N ALA A 258 -16.38 -9.94 2.41
CA ALA A 258 -16.98 -9.33 3.60
C ALA A 258 -16.08 -8.29 4.28
N ARG A 259 -14.89 -8.02 3.76
CA ARG A 259 -13.94 -7.02 4.29
C ARG A 259 -14.09 -5.69 3.58
N THR A 260 -14.28 -4.63 4.33
CA THR A 260 -14.13 -3.25 3.83
C THR A 260 -12.66 -2.88 3.92
N VAL A 261 -12.09 -2.36 2.83
CA VAL A 261 -10.66 -2.08 2.74
C VAL A 261 -10.43 -0.60 2.46
N VAL A 262 -9.53 0.01 3.25
CA VAL A 262 -8.94 1.33 2.96
C VAL A 262 -7.46 1.08 2.67
N SER A 263 -7.05 1.27 1.43
CA SER A 263 -5.69 0.98 0.95
C SER A 263 -4.90 2.25 0.64
N ASN A 264 -3.63 2.08 0.24
CA ASN A 264 -2.73 3.19 -0.11
C ASN A 264 -2.50 4.18 1.04
N ILE A 265 -2.44 3.70 2.26
CA ILE A 265 -2.13 4.54 3.44
C ILE A 265 -0.61 4.73 3.49
N HIS A 266 -0.15 5.86 2.99
CA HIS A 266 1.25 6.30 2.99
C HIS A 266 1.36 7.77 2.57
N ALA A 267 2.51 8.40 2.78
CA ALA A 267 2.72 9.85 2.56
C ALA A 267 2.39 10.36 1.14
N GLN A 268 2.51 9.52 0.12
CA GLN A 268 2.19 9.89 -1.28
C GLN A 268 0.80 9.38 -1.74
N GLY A 269 0.11 8.64 -0.89
CA GLY A 269 -1.26 8.17 -1.09
C GLY A 269 -2.22 8.93 -0.19
N THR A 270 -2.96 8.19 0.64
CA THR A 270 -3.78 8.78 1.71
C THR A 270 -2.92 8.90 2.98
N PRO A 271 -2.68 10.11 3.51
CA PRO A 271 -1.92 10.28 4.75
C PRO A 271 -2.53 9.51 5.91
N ALA A 272 -1.69 8.98 6.80
CA ALA A 272 -2.12 8.07 7.87
C ALA A 272 -3.22 8.67 8.77
N VAL A 273 -3.11 9.96 9.12
CA VAL A 273 -4.10 10.67 9.96
C VAL A 273 -5.45 10.81 9.23
N GLU A 274 -5.43 11.18 7.94
CA GLU A 274 -6.66 11.30 7.14
C GLU A 274 -7.34 9.94 6.96
N ALA A 275 -6.55 8.90 6.66
CA ALA A 275 -7.05 7.53 6.58
C ALA A 275 -7.68 7.09 7.91
N GLY A 276 -7.03 7.39 9.05
CA GLY A 276 -7.54 7.06 10.37
C GLY A 276 -8.87 7.71 10.69
N ALA A 277 -9.02 9.00 10.37
CA ALA A 277 -10.28 9.73 10.53
C ALA A 277 -11.41 9.15 9.66
N HIS A 278 -11.11 8.80 8.40
CA HIS A 278 -12.04 8.14 7.49
C HIS A 278 -12.43 6.75 7.99
N ILE A 279 -11.47 5.94 8.44
CA ILE A 279 -11.68 4.60 8.99
C ILE A 279 -12.62 4.65 10.19
N ALA A 280 -12.48 5.63 11.09
CA ALA A 280 -13.37 5.78 12.23
C ALA A 280 -14.84 6.02 11.80
N GLY A 281 -15.07 6.81 10.75
CA GLY A 281 -16.39 7.01 10.15
C GLY A 281 -16.96 5.75 9.50
N LEU A 282 -16.10 4.97 8.81
CA LEU A 282 -16.49 3.69 8.23
C LEU A 282 -16.87 2.67 9.31
N ILE A 283 -16.09 2.57 10.38
CA ILE A 283 -16.38 1.68 11.52
C ILE A 283 -17.76 2.01 12.11
N GLU A 284 -18.06 3.29 12.35
CA GLU A 284 -19.36 3.72 12.84
C GLU A 284 -20.50 3.28 11.88
N THR A 285 -20.31 3.49 10.59
CA THR A 285 -21.28 3.11 9.55
C THR A 285 -21.51 1.60 9.51
N ILE A 286 -20.42 0.81 9.56
CA ILE A 286 -20.48 -0.66 9.55
C ILE A 286 -21.20 -1.18 10.79
N LEU A 287 -20.93 -0.61 11.97
CA LEU A 287 -21.61 -0.99 13.21
C LEU A 287 -23.10 -0.65 13.19
N LYS A 288 -23.48 0.49 12.59
CA LYS A 288 -24.89 0.88 12.42
C LYS A 288 -25.63 -0.03 11.44
N LYS A 289 -25.01 -0.32 10.31
CA LYS A 289 -25.60 -1.18 9.25
C LYS A 289 -25.44 -2.67 9.52
N LYS A 290 -24.56 -3.07 10.44
CA LYS A 290 -24.25 -4.47 10.80
C LYS A 290 -23.74 -5.29 9.61
N VAL A 291 -23.03 -4.66 8.68
CA VAL A 291 -22.50 -5.28 7.46
C VAL A 291 -21.20 -4.60 7.05
N SER A 292 -20.25 -5.36 6.49
CA SER A 292 -18.99 -4.87 5.90
C SER A 292 -18.77 -5.47 4.50
N GLY A 293 -17.73 -5.00 3.81
CA GLY A 293 -17.38 -5.48 2.47
C GLY A 293 -18.38 -5.07 1.40
N VAL A 294 -18.60 -5.96 0.45
CA VAL A 294 -19.53 -5.69 -0.68
C VAL A 294 -20.95 -5.43 -0.23
N GLY A 295 -21.39 -6.01 0.88
CA GLY A 295 -22.71 -5.79 1.45
C GLY A 295 -22.96 -4.34 1.84
N LEU A 296 -21.93 -3.63 2.29
CA LEU A 296 -22.01 -2.22 2.66
C LEU A 296 -22.36 -1.32 1.45
N HIS A 297 -21.87 -1.67 0.27
CA HIS A 297 -22.14 -0.94 -0.98
C HIS A 297 -23.51 -1.24 -1.56
N LEU A 298 -23.99 -2.48 -1.44
CA LEU A 298 -25.30 -2.87 -1.93
C LEU A 298 -26.42 -2.15 -1.19
N GLU A 299 -26.28 -1.91 0.11
CA GLU A 299 -27.26 -1.15 0.90
C GLU A 299 -27.21 0.37 0.66
N ALA A 300 -26.13 0.90 0.10
CA ALA A 300 -26.01 2.33 -0.20
C ALA A 300 -26.71 2.71 -1.53
N GLY A 301 -27.09 1.74 -2.35
CA GLY A 301 -27.75 1.92 -3.64
C GLY A 301 -29.24 1.51 -3.68
N ALA A 302 -29.82 1.17 -2.53
CA ALA A 302 -31.24 0.82 -2.38
C ALA A 302 -32.05 2.01 -1.76
#